data_320b3f71dfc1f8191c829a1e438ced8b
#
_entry.id   320b3f71dfc1f8191c829a1e438ced8b
#
_cell.length_a   1.000
_cell.length_b   1.000
_cell.length_c   1.000
_cell.angle_alpha   90.00
_cell.angle_beta   90.00
_cell.angle_gamma   90.00
#
_symmetry.space_group_name_H-M   'P 1'
#
loop_
_entity.id
_entity.type
_entity.pdbx_description
1 polymer ?
#
loop_
_entity_poly.entity_id
_entity_poly.type
_entity_poly.pdbx_seq_one_letter_code
_entity_poly.pdbx_strand_id
1 'polypeptide(L)'
;MPFVEVNIQNEIEKRTKESKQFEKAWEENKEEYRLIGEMIALRKEEKLTQSQLALLTGNKQQVISRIERKENSPSLKTFCNILRALGYELKIVKSRNYQKH
;
A
#
# COMPACT_ATOMS: atom_id res chain seq x y z
N MET A 1 -10.31 -7.97 -6.37
CA MET A 1 -11.21 -7.51 -5.31
C MET A 1 -11.55 -6.06 -5.51
N PRO A 2 -12.81 -5.73 -5.50
CA PRO A 2 -13.16 -4.34 -5.68
C PRO A 2 -12.69 -3.51 -4.49
N PHE A 3 -12.09 -2.43 -4.80
CA PHE A 3 -11.61 -1.48 -3.85
C PHE A 3 -12.72 -0.49 -3.56
N VAL A 4 -12.94 -0.17 -2.30
CA VAL A 4 -13.93 0.85 -1.96
C VAL A 4 -13.26 2.20 -2.05
N GLU A 5 -12.94 2.61 -3.26
CA GLU A 5 -12.24 3.86 -3.50
C GLU A 5 -13.13 5.09 -3.43
N VAL A 6 -14.41 4.89 -3.74
CA VAL A 6 -15.33 6.01 -3.92
C VAL A 6 -15.41 6.90 -2.70
N ASN A 7 -15.53 6.31 -1.51
CA ASN A 7 -15.63 7.11 -0.28
C ASN A 7 -14.32 7.81 0.05
N ILE A 8 -13.20 7.13 -0.19
CA ILE A 8 -11.88 7.71 0.05
C ILE A 8 -11.64 8.86 -0.91
N GLN A 9 -12.00 8.67 -2.16
CA GLN A 9 -11.82 9.68 -3.18
C GLN A 9 -12.60 10.95 -2.87
N ASN A 10 -13.86 10.81 -2.49
CA ASN A 10 -14.69 11.95 -2.14
C ASN A 10 -14.13 12.73 -0.95
N GLU A 11 -13.66 12.01 0.06
CA GLU A 11 -13.07 12.64 1.23
C GLU A 11 -11.79 13.38 0.88
N ILE A 12 -10.96 12.78 0.03
CA ILE A 12 -9.72 13.40 -0.42
C ILE A 12 -9.99 14.67 -1.20
N GLU A 13 -10.94 14.63 -2.12
CA GLU A 13 -11.30 15.81 -2.90
C GLU A 13 -11.76 16.95 -2.03
N LYS A 14 -12.54 16.64 -0.99
CA LYS A 14 -13.01 17.64 -0.07
C LYS A 14 -11.85 18.28 0.69
N ARG A 15 -10.91 17.48 1.15
CA ARG A 15 -9.76 17.96 1.90
C ARG A 15 -8.78 18.72 1.04
N THR A 16 -8.58 18.32 -0.21
CA THR A 16 -7.65 19.01 -1.09
C THR A 16 -8.11 20.41 -1.43
N LYS A 17 -9.41 20.64 -1.43
CA LYS A 17 -9.94 21.99 -1.62
C LYS A 17 -9.63 22.88 -0.44
N GLU A 18 -9.45 22.28 0.74
CA GLU A 18 -9.20 23.02 1.97
C GLU A 18 -7.71 23.17 2.27
N SER A 19 -6.87 22.29 1.72
CA SER A 19 -5.45 22.29 2.06
C SER A 19 -4.58 21.82 0.89
N LYS A 20 -3.73 22.73 0.42
CA LYS A 20 -2.75 22.39 -0.60
C LYS A 20 -1.68 21.45 -0.05
N GLN A 21 -1.39 21.53 1.26
CA GLN A 21 -0.43 20.62 1.88
C GLN A 21 -0.96 19.18 1.88
N PHE A 22 -2.25 19.02 2.14
CA PHE A 22 -2.85 17.70 2.09
C PHE A 22 -2.80 17.14 0.68
N GLU A 23 -3.12 17.97 -0.32
CA GLU A 23 -3.07 17.57 -1.73
C GLU A 23 -1.69 17.08 -2.12
N LYS A 24 -0.66 17.83 -1.74
CA LYS A 24 0.73 17.45 -2.03
C LYS A 24 1.10 16.13 -1.36
N ALA A 25 0.75 15.98 -0.10
CA ALA A 25 1.04 14.75 0.63
C ALA A 25 0.34 13.55 -0.01
N TRP A 26 -0.90 13.72 -0.46
CA TRP A 26 -1.61 12.65 -1.13
C TRP A 26 -0.93 12.25 -2.44
N GLU A 27 -0.55 13.23 -3.27
CA GLU A 27 0.11 12.96 -4.54
C GLU A 27 1.44 12.23 -4.34
N GLU A 28 2.18 12.58 -3.29
CA GLU A 28 3.45 11.94 -3.01
C GLU A 28 3.30 10.51 -2.51
N ASN A 29 2.18 10.17 -1.88
CA ASN A 29 2.01 8.88 -1.21
C ASN A 29 1.02 7.94 -1.89
N LYS A 30 0.30 8.39 -2.91
CA LYS A 30 -0.76 7.58 -3.50
C LYS A 30 -0.27 6.24 -4.07
N GLU A 31 0.91 6.21 -4.65
CA GLU A 31 1.46 4.98 -5.19
C GLU A 31 1.80 3.99 -4.06
N GLU A 32 2.38 4.49 -3.00
CA GLU A 32 2.68 3.65 -1.84
C GLU A 32 1.40 3.09 -1.24
N TYR A 33 0.38 3.93 -1.08
CA TYR A 33 -0.89 3.49 -0.50
C TYR A 33 -1.59 2.48 -1.39
N ARG A 34 -1.48 2.62 -2.70
CA ARG A 34 -2.02 1.65 -3.64
C ARG A 34 -1.33 0.29 -3.47
N LEU A 35 -0.01 0.30 -3.37
CA LEU A 35 0.76 -0.93 -3.20
C LEU A 35 0.45 -1.62 -1.87
N ILE A 36 0.30 -0.83 -0.81
CA ILE A 36 -0.08 -1.39 0.50
C ILE A 36 -1.46 -2.02 0.43
N GLY A 37 -2.40 -1.37 -0.26
CA GLY A 37 -3.73 -1.92 -0.45
C GLY A 37 -3.71 -3.25 -1.18
N GLU A 38 -2.89 -3.37 -2.20
CA GLU A 38 -2.73 -4.63 -2.92
C GLU A 38 -2.11 -5.71 -2.03
N MET A 39 -1.12 -5.33 -1.23
CA MET A 39 -0.51 -6.26 -0.29
C MET A 39 -1.53 -6.80 0.70
N ILE A 40 -2.39 -5.94 1.24
CA ILE A 40 -3.44 -6.36 2.17
C ILE A 40 -4.39 -7.34 1.49
N ALA A 41 -4.80 -7.03 0.25
CA ALA A 41 -5.69 -7.89 -0.50
C ALA A 41 -5.07 -9.28 -0.74
N LEU A 42 -3.79 -9.31 -1.09
CA LEU A 42 -3.07 -10.56 -1.30
C LEU A 42 -2.96 -11.37 -0.02
N ARG A 43 -2.67 -10.71 1.10
CA ARG A 43 -2.60 -11.39 2.38
C ARG A 43 -3.95 -12.07 2.70
N LYS A 44 -5.04 -11.34 2.51
CA LYS A 44 -6.37 -11.87 2.78
C LYS A 44 -6.75 -12.99 1.83
N GLU A 45 -6.36 -12.88 0.59
CA GLU A 45 -6.59 -13.91 -0.42
C GLU A 45 -5.89 -15.22 -0.03
N GLU A 46 -4.68 -15.11 0.51
CA GLU A 46 -3.93 -16.27 1.00
C GLU A 46 -4.40 -16.73 2.38
N LYS A 47 -5.43 -16.07 2.93
CA LYS A 47 -6.03 -16.41 4.22
C LYS A 47 -5.04 -16.36 5.38
N LEU A 48 -4.11 -15.44 5.30
CA LEU A 48 -3.10 -15.23 6.34
C LEU A 48 -3.51 -14.08 7.24
N THR A 49 -3.34 -14.26 8.55
CA THR A 49 -3.48 -13.16 9.49
C THR A 49 -2.21 -12.31 9.46
N GLN A 50 -2.29 -11.11 10.04
CA GLN A 50 -1.11 -10.26 10.17
C GLN A 50 -0.01 -10.98 10.95
N SER A 51 -0.37 -11.73 11.99
CA SER A 51 0.59 -12.48 12.78
C SER A 51 1.28 -13.58 11.97
N GLN A 52 0.50 -14.28 11.15
CA GLN A 52 1.06 -15.35 10.32
C GLN A 52 2.01 -14.76 9.26
N LEU A 53 1.62 -13.65 8.64
CA LEU A 53 2.49 -13.01 7.67
C LEU A 53 3.77 -12.49 8.33
N ALA A 54 3.65 -11.93 9.52
CA ALA A 54 4.80 -11.45 10.26
C ALA A 54 5.77 -12.61 10.55
N LEU A 55 5.24 -13.75 10.95
CA LEU A 55 6.06 -14.92 11.24
C LEU A 55 6.82 -15.38 9.98
N LEU A 56 6.14 -15.41 8.84
CA LEU A 56 6.77 -15.84 7.59
C LEU A 56 7.87 -14.89 7.12
N THR A 57 7.79 -13.63 7.49
CA THR A 57 8.74 -12.61 7.04
C THR A 57 9.80 -12.28 8.11
N GLY A 58 9.70 -12.90 9.28
CA GLY A 58 10.62 -12.61 10.36
C GLY A 58 10.39 -11.27 11.01
N ASN A 59 9.19 -10.73 10.89
CA ASN A 59 8.81 -9.45 11.48
C ASN A 59 7.90 -9.66 12.69
N LYS A 60 7.74 -8.59 13.47
CA LYS A 60 6.73 -8.58 14.53
C LYS A 60 5.39 -8.22 13.92
N GLN A 61 4.32 -8.76 14.52
CA GLN A 61 2.96 -8.47 14.05
C GLN A 61 2.66 -6.97 14.03
N GLN A 62 3.20 -6.22 15.00
CA GLN A 62 3.03 -4.77 15.03
C GLN A 62 3.58 -4.07 13.80
N VAL A 63 4.68 -4.59 13.23
CA VAL A 63 5.28 -4.02 12.02
C VAL A 63 4.30 -4.13 10.86
N ILE A 64 3.73 -5.31 10.67
CA ILE A 64 2.74 -5.54 9.60
C ILE A 64 1.51 -4.66 9.82
N SER A 65 1.03 -4.62 11.06
CA SER A 65 -0.16 -3.82 11.40
C SER A 65 0.05 -2.34 11.09
N ARG A 66 1.20 -1.78 11.45
CA ARG A 66 1.48 -0.37 11.22
C ARG A 66 1.60 -0.04 9.73
N ILE A 67 2.21 -0.96 8.97
CA ILE A 67 2.29 -0.79 7.52
C ILE A 67 0.88 -0.76 6.92
N GLU A 68 0.04 -1.69 7.32
CA GLU A 68 -1.33 -1.78 6.77
C GLU A 68 -2.17 -0.57 7.15
N ARG A 69 -1.92 0.03 8.29
CA ARG A 69 -2.62 1.26 8.70
C ARG A 69 -1.97 2.52 8.14
N LYS A 70 -0.93 2.37 7.36
CA LYS A 70 -0.20 3.48 6.74
C LYS A 70 0.45 4.41 7.77
N GLU A 71 0.78 3.86 8.93
CA GLU A 71 1.49 4.60 9.97
C GLU A 71 2.98 4.61 9.74
N ASN A 72 3.50 3.56 9.12
CA ASN A 72 4.91 3.45 8.77
C ASN A 72 5.05 3.04 7.31
N SER A 73 5.97 3.70 6.62
CA SER A 73 6.35 3.27 5.27
C SER A 73 7.35 2.12 5.40
N PRO A 74 7.09 0.98 4.76
CA PRO A 74 8.09 -0.09 4.77
C PRO A 74 9.26 0.29 3.88
N SER A 75 10.45 -0.18 4.24
CA SER A 75 11.57 -0.09 3.32
C SER A 75 11.26 -0.96 2.10
N LEU A 76 11.94 -0.68 0.99
CA LEU A 76 11.77 -1.50 -0.20
C LEU A 76 12.11 -2.96 0.10
N LYS A 77 13.17 -3.20 0.86
CA LYS A 77 13.56 -4.54 1.25
C LYS A 77 12.45 -5.25 2.04
N THR A 78 11.87 -4.56 3.01
CA THR A 78 10.79 -5.13 3.83
C THR A 78 9.57 -5.44 2.97
N PHE A 79 9.20 -4.51 2.10
CA PHE A 79 8.03 -4.69 1.24
C PHE A 79 8.23 -5.89 0.29
N CYS A 80 9.40 -5.99 -0.33
CA CYS A 80 9.71 -7.10 -1.22
C CYS A 80 9.72 -8.44 -0.48
N ASN A 81 10.20 -8.47 0.76
CA ASN A 81 10.17 -9.68 1.55
C ASN A 81 8.74 -10.12 1.87
N ILE A 82 7.87 -9.16 2.15
CA ILE A 82 6.46 -9.45 2.40
C ILE A 82 5.81 -10.04 1.15
N LEU A 83 6.04 -9.42 -0.02
CA LEU A 83 5.48 -9.92 -1.27
C LEU A 83 6.00 -11.32 -1.58
N ARG A 84 7.28 -11.58 -1.34
CA ARG A 84 7.85 -12.89 -1.58
C ARG A 84 7.18 -13.95 -0.70
N ALA A 85 6.93 -13.61 0.57
CA ALA A 85 6.24 -14.53 1.47
C ALA A 85 4.82 -14.84 0.99
N LEU A 86 4.20 -13.91 0.27
CA LEU A 86 2.88 -14.09 -0.30
C LEU A 86 2.91 -14.79 -1.66
N GLY A 87 4.10 -15.03 -2.21
CA GLY A 87 4.25 -15.69 -3.51
C GLY A 87 4.28 -14.72 -4.68
N TYR A 88 4.59 -13.46 -4.43
CA TYR A 88 4.58 -12.41 -5.45
C TYR A 88 5.93 -11.70 -5.50
N GLU A 89 6.12 -10.95 -6.57
CA GLU A 89 7.32 -10.11 -6.70
C GLU A 89 6.92 -8.74 -7.22
N LEU A 90 7.77 -7.77 -6.93
CA LEU A 90 7.57 -6.40 -7.38
C LEU A 90 8.32 -6.20 -8.68
N LYS A 91 7.64 -5.67 -9.69
CA LYS A 91 8.24 -5.39 -10.99
C LYS A 91 7.97 -3.96 -11.41
N ILE A 92 8.87 -3.43 -12.21
CA ILE A 92 8.73 -2.11 -12.81
C ILE A 92 8.21 -2.31 -14.23
N VAL A 93 7.10 -1.66 -14.54
CA VAL A 93 6.50 -1.75 -15.87
C VAL A 93 6.29 -0.33 -16.40
N LYS A 94 6.28 -0.21 -17.73
CA LYS A 94 6.02 1.07 -18.34
C LYS A 94 4.55 1.46 -18.15
N SER A 95 4.32 2.70 -17.72
CA SER A 95 2.97 3.19 -17.51
C SER A 95 2.24 3.33 -18.85
N ARG A 96 0.96 2.97 -18.87
CA ARG A 96 0.11 3.18 -20.04
C ARG A 96 -0.09 4.66 -20.33
N ASN A 97 -0.06 5.46 -19.28
CA ASN A 97 -0.29 6.90 -19.38
C ASN A 97 1.01 7.67 -19.41
N TYR A 98 2.12 6.97 -19.69
CA TYR A 98 3.42 7.61 -19.74
C TYR A 98 3.45 8.68 -20.82
N GLN A 99 3.83 9.88 -20.42
CA GLN A 99 4.08 10.98 -21.34
C GLN A 99 5.53 11.39 -21.22
N LYS A 100 6.20 11.40 -22.34
CA LYS A 100 7.59 11.81 -22.38
C LYS A 100 7.65 13.33 -22.27
N HIS A 101 8.41 13.80 -21.30
CA HIS A 101 8.63 15.23 -21.09
C HIS A 101 9.83 15.73 -21.85
#